data_920f6d60c52643fb4523dea8b5243837
#
_entry.id   920f6d60c52643fb4523dea8b5243837
#
_cell.length_a   1.000
_cell.length_b   1.000
_cell.length_c   1.000
_cell.angle_alpha   90.00
_cell.angle_beta   90.00
_cell.angle_gamma   90.00
#
_symmetry.space_group_name_H-M   'P 1'
#
loop_
_entity.id
_entity.type
_entity.pdbx_description
1 polymer ?
#
loop_
_entity_poly.entity_id
_entity_poly.type
_entity_poly.pdbx_seq_one_letter_code
_entity_poly.pdbx_strand_id
1 'polypeptide(L)'
;MGYGARCLGVLVCLLAPLAAPRTGSAQLAPVGVPPGVVRVEVDGSFDSWDQAFRDGTSEPLGSDFSTSALGSDLLPSLAPYDTLIRSVTGISDYRLNLGSVTVDAHADVSSAKVGLALGVIKGVAVFGRLPLTRARMQTNLAVAGGNAGPNPGVAAQQPFFNELAVSLTSLESQIDAGAYDADPARRALAETTLAQGTQLFSDLFTLLGDPATASPFVPTGGSEAGTALDTRLDALETTLESGLGVAGFAARPALPAEPATAEDVSAFIGDPFGPIGVQPGDEEIFFRGDAETGLALTLADRWDRDGNRGGFRAAAEGLVRFPTGRSARTDRLLAIGTGDAQTDVELRGVVDLGAGNLGVRLEGGYTRQLAADVIDVVAPPTEPFPPDSLRTVVRRDPGDVTTIAVRPFFRLARTFALIGSVERWSRGQDEVEYRGPADAIPGVDPGVLALDTETSSTVMSVGITYSNPGALRPGGTGLPVDAGWTYERVVSASGGIVPDIHRIRASLRLYFGLW
;
A
#
# COMPACT_ATOMS: atom_id res chain seq x y z
N MET A 1 -4.82 20.80 26.98
CA MET A 1 -3.93 20.81 25.83
C MET A 1 -3.63 19.35 25.55
N GLY A 2 -4.44 18.74 24.72
CA GLY A 2 -4.36 17.32 24.39
C GLY A 2 -3.73 17.19 23.02
N TYR A 3 -2.53 16.67 22.94
CA TYR A 3 -1.94 16.19 21.70
C TYR A 3 -2.58 14.85 21.40
N GLY A 4 -3.52 14.83 20.45
CA GLY A 4 -4.00 13.61 19.83
C GLY A 4 -2.84 12.97 19.08
N ALA A 5 -2.42 11.80 19.53
CA ALA A 5 -1.51 10.93 18.81
C ALA A 5 -2.20 10.55 17.49
N ARG A 6 -1.71 11.10 16.37
CA ARG A 6 -2.10 10.68 15.04
C ARG A 6 -1.34 9.40 14.75
N CYS A 7 -2.02 8.27 14.84
CA CYS A 7 -1.48 7.00 14.35
C CYS A 7 -1.40 7.06 12.84
N LEU A 8 -0.20 7.21 12.28
CA LEU A 8 0.07 6.98 10.87
C LEU A 8 0.26 5.48 10.67
N GLY A 9 -0.51 4.88 9.81
CA GLY A 9 -0.46 3.46 9.53
C GLY A 9 0.08 3.14 8.14
N VAL A 10 0.94 2.13 8.02
CA VAL A 10 1.56 1.70 6.77
C VAL A 10 0.59 0.93 5.88
N LEU A 11 0.49 1.34 4.62
CA LEU A 11 -0.40 0.78 3.59
C LEU A 11 0.25 -0.38 2.81
N VAL A 12 1.11 -1.18 3.41
CA VAL A 12 1.79 -2.29 2.69
C VAL A 12 0.86 -3.49 2.44
N CYS A 13 -0.28 -3.60 3.12
CA CYS A 13 -1.16 -4.79 3.02
C CYS A 13 -2.62 -4.54 2.65
N LEU A 14 -3.00 -3.36 2.17
CA LEU A 14 -4.41 -2.99 2.12
C LEU A 14 -5.09 -3.09 0.77
N LEU A 15 -4.39 -3.55 -0.23
CA LEU A 15 -5.02 -4.02 -1.45
C LEU A 15 -5.01 -5.55 -1.54
N ALA A 16 -5.23 -6.23 -0.39
CA ALA A 16 -5.93 -7.50 -0.49
C ALA A 16 -7.11 -7.21 -1.41
N PRO A 17 -7.29 -7.94 -2.53
CA PRO A 17 -8.43 -7.69 -3.40
C PRO A 17 -9.60 -7.61 -2.47
N LEU A 18 -10.25 -6.46 -2.44
CA LEU A 18 -11.47 -6.32 -1.70
C LEU A 18 -12.31 -7.52 -2.10
N ALA A 19 -12.27 -8.57 -1.27
CA ALA A 19 -13.24 -9.62 -1.32
C ALA A 19 -14.57 -9.02 -0.88
N ALA A 20 -14.85 -7.81 -1.36
CA ALA A 20 -16.20 -7.32 -1.43
C ALA A 20 -16.95 -8.42 -2.17
N PRO A 21 -18.00 -8.97 -1.58
CA PRO A 21 -18.73 -10.08 -2.15
C PRO A 21 -19.12 -9.70 -3.58
N ARG A 22 -18.41 -10.32 -4.51
CA ARG A 22 -18.45 -10.04 -5.94
C ARG A 22 -19.67 -10.64 -6.61
N THR A 23 -20.81 -10.49 -5.97
CA THR A 23 -22.06 -11.10 -6.40
C THR A 23 -23.10 -10.09 -6.78
N GLY A 24 -22.70 -9.16 -7.62
CA GLY A 24 -23.69 -8.45 -8.42
C GLY A 24 -24.16 -9.33 -9.56
N SER A 25 -25.01 -10.27 -9.29
CA SER A 25 -25.78 -10.93 -10.35
C SER A 25 -27.02 -10.09 -10.64
N ALA A 26 -27.45 -10.08 -11.91
CA ALA A 26 -28.75 -9.49 -12.27
C ALA A 26 -29.80 -9.95 -11.26
N GLN A 27 -30.42 -9.03 -10.58
CA GLN A 27 -31.10 -9.27 -9.30
C GLN A 27 -32.29 -10.24 -9.36
N LEU A 28 -32.88 -10.38 -10.53
CA LEU A 28 -33.98 -11.31 -10.74
C LEU A 28 -33.53 -12.67 -11.23
N ALA A 29 -32.25 -12.80 -11.63
CA ALA A 29 -31.72 -14.08 -12.08
C ALA A 29 -31.71 -15.08 -10.92
N PRO A 30 -32.20 -16.31 -11.14
CA PRO A 30 -32.12 -17.38 -10.16
C PRO A 30 -30.67 -17.77 -9.93
N VAL A 31 -30.30 -18.07 -8.68
CA VAL A 31 -28.96 -18.57 -8.32
C VAL A 31 -28.74 -19.93 -8.96
N GLY A 32 -29.71 -20.83 -8.91
CA GLY A 32 -29.65 -22.16 -9.50
C GLY A 32 -29.87 -22.17 -11.02
N VAL A 33 -29.38 -23.23 -11.66
CA VAL A 33 -29.57 -23.53 -13.08
C VAL A 33 -30.48 -24.76 -13.19
N PRO A 34 -31.50 -24.78 -14.09
CA PRO A 34 -32.34 -25.97 -14.30
C PRO A 34 -31.53 -27.20 -14.76
N PRO A 35 -31.99 -28.42 -14.46
CA PRO A 35 -31.33 -29.65 -14.96
C PRO A 35 -31.19 -29.64 -16.45
N GLY A 36 -30.03 -30.10 -16.99
CA GLY A 36 -29.76 -30.14 -18.42
C GLY A 36 -29.55 -28.79 -19.08
N VAL A 37 -29.37 -27.73 -18.32
CA VAL A 37 -29.06 -26.37 -18.83
C VAL A 37 -27.65 -26.00 -18.48
N VAL A 38 -26.92 -25.47 -19.46
CA VAL A 38 -25.66 -24.74 -19.23
C VAL A 38 -25.93 -23.25 -19.22
N ARG A 39 -25.35 -22.55 -18.25
CA ARG A 39 -25.33 -21.10 -18.19
C ARG A 39 -23.88 -20.62 -18.39
N VAL A 40 -23.67 -19.80 -19.40
CA VAL A 40 -22.41 -19.06 -19.62
C VAL A 40 -22.57 -17.71 -18.96
N GLU A 41 -21.60 -17.30 -18.17
CA GLU A 41 -21.60 -16.05 -17.42
C GLU A 41 -20.40 -15.18 -17.83
N VAL A 42 -20.65 -13.89 -18.01
CA VAL A 42 -19.61 -12.86 -18.16
C VAL A 42 -20.00 -11.68 -17.25
N ASP A 43 -19.20 -11.43 -16.25
CA ASP A 43 -19.39 -10.30 -15.35
C ASP A 43 -18.18 -9.36 -15.49
N GLY A 44 -18.39 -8.10 -15.93
CA GLY A 44 -17.38 -7.06 -16.01
C GLY A 44 -17.51 -6.08 -14.87
N SER A 45 -16.41 -5.61 -14.31
CA SER A 45 -16.39 -4.48 -13.39
C SER A 45 -15.28 -3.50 -13.73
N PHE A 46 -15.53 -2.23 -13.42
CA PHE A 46 -14.54 -1.17 -13.39
C PHE A 46 -14.64 -0.47 -12.04
N ASP A 47 -13.56 -0.51 -11.29
CA ASP A 47 -13.43 0.07 -9.96
C ASP A 47 -12.40 1.19 -10.05
N SER A 48 -12.67 2.34 -9.40
CA SER A 48 -11.76 3.49 -9.39
C SER A 48 -11.84 4.19 -8.03
N TRP A 49 -10.69 4.60 -7.49
CA TRP A 49 -10.59 5.34 -6.23
C TRP A 49 -9.26 6.11 -6.13
N ASP A 50 -9.31 7.25 -5.44
CA ASP A 50 -8.17 8.10 -5.06
C ASP A 50 -8.19 8.45 -3.56
N GLN A 51 -9.19 7.93 -2.84
CA GLN A 51 -9.38 8.12 -1.42
C GLN A 51 -9.61 6.78 -0.72
N ALA A 52 -9.34 6.76 0.58
CA ALA A 52 -9.66 5.65 1.45
C ALA A 52 -10.29 6.16 2.76
N PHE A 53 -11.20 5.39 3.33
CA PHE A 53 -11.68 5.62 4.67
C PHE A 53 -10.67 5.08 5.68
N ARG A 54 -10.34 5.91 6.68
CA ARG A 54 -9.60 5.54 7.87
C ARG A 54 -10.45 5.95 9.08
N ASP A 55 -10.82 4.99 9.92
CA ASP A 55 -11.67 5.22 11.10
C ASP A 55 -12.92 6.07 10.80
N GLY A 56 -13.53 5.87 9.64
CA GLY A 56 -14.72 6.57 9.20
C GLY A 56 -14.51 7.92 8.51
N THR A 57 -13.27 8.40 8.41
CA THR A 57 -12.91 9.64 7.70
C THR A 57 -12.30 9.29 6.34
N SER A 58 -12.76 9.96 5.28
CA SER A 58 -12.16 9.80 3.93
C SER A 58 -10.92 10.69 3.81
N GLU A 59 -9.80 10.08 3.40
CA GLU A 59 -8.50 10.71 3.23
C GLU A 59 -7.91 10.33 1.87
N PRO A 60 -7.01 11.17 1.27
CA PRO A 60 -6.29 10.81 0.05
C PRO A 60 -5.53 9.49 0.22
N LEU A 61 -5.48 8.66 -0.83
CA LEU A 61 -4.86 7.33 -0.80
C LEU A 61 -3.37 7.36 -0.43
N GLY A 62 -2.65 8.44 -0.76
CA GLY A 62 -1.23 8.65 -0.45
C GLY A 62 -0.96 9.36 0.89
N SER A 63 -1.98 9.59 1.74
CA SER A 63 -1.84 10.40 2.96
C SER A 63 -0.79 9.88 3.93
N ASP A 64 -0.62 8.55 4.04
CA ASP A 64 0.36 7.91 4.93
C ASP A 64 1.82 8.23 4.58
N PHE A 65 2.07 8.50 3.30
CA PHE A 65 3.38 8.85 2.77
C PHE A 65 3.60 10.36 2.66
N SER A 66 2.58 11.15 3.02
CA SER A 66 2.63 12.61 2.95
C SER A 66 3.02 13.20 4.29
N THR A 67 4.01 14.11 4.30
CA THR A 67 4.52 14.74 5.53
C THR A 67 4.97 16.16 5.25
N SER A 68 4.94 17.01 6.28
CA SER A 68 5.51 18.37 6.20
C SER A 68 7.04 18.40 6.32
N ALA A 69 7.66 17.31 6.79
CA ALA A 69 9.11 17.19 6.96
C ALA A 69 9.53 15.72 6.86
N LEU A 70 10.15 15.34 5.75
CA LEU A 70 10.70 14.02 5.56
C LEU A 70 12.11 13.97 6.15
N GLY A 71 12.28 13.29 7.26
CA GLY A 71 13.54 13.17 7.97
C GLY A 71 13.69 11.81 8.66
N SER A 72 14.59 11.73 9.63
CA SER A 72 14.90 10.49 10.35
C SER A 72 13.72 9.88 11.12
N ASP A 73 12.70 10.66 11.42
CA ASP A 73 11.48 10.16 12.09
C ASP A 73 10.65 9.22 11.17
N LEU A 74 10.69 9.43 9.84
CA LEU A 74 10.03 8.59 8.83
C LEU A 74 11.01 7.72 8.03
N LEU A 75 12.29 8.10 8.03
CA LEU A 75 13.39 7.39 7.39
C LEU A 75 14.44 7.04 8.45
N PRO A 76 14.23 5.99 9.27
CA PRO A 76 15.14 5.64 10.37
C PRO A 76 16.60 5.43 9.92
N SER A 77 16.81 5.05 8.66
CA SER A 77 18.13 4.92 8.05
C SER A 77 18.94 6.23 8.00
N LEU A 78 18.29 7.40 8.14
CA LEU A 78 18.95 8.71 8.19
C LEU A 78 19.36 9.14 9.62
N ALA A 79 18.87 8.49 10.66
CA ALA A 79 19.12 8.89 12.05
C ALA A 79 20.63 8.91 12.45
N PRO A 80 21.50 8.01 11.99
CA PRO A 80 22.93 8.09 12.30
C PRO A 80 23.58 9.38 11.79
N TYR A 81 23.11 9.90 10.65
CA TYR A 81 23.67 11.10 10.03
C TYR A 81 23.28 12.38 10.77
N ASP A 82 22.08 12.43 11.38
CA ASP A 82 21.70 13.55 12.27
C ASP A 82 22.74 13.74 13.36
N THR A 83 23.21 12.65 13.96
CA THR A 83 24.22 12.69 15.03
C THR A 83 25.56 13.22 14.54
N LEU A 84 26.02 12.75 13.37
CA LEU A 84 27.27 13.23 12.77
C LEU A 84 27.17 14.71 12.38
N ILE A 85 26.04 15.14 11.80
CA ILE A 85 25.85 16.54 11.42
C ILE A 85 25.84 17.44 12.67
N ARG A 86 25.21 17.03 13.77
CA ARG A 86 25.28 17.76 15.05
C ARG A 86 26.72 17.88 15.56
N SER A 87 27.51 16.80 15.47
CA SER A 87 28.92 16.81 15.86
C SER A 87 29.75 17.80 15.04
N VAL A 88 29.60 17.78 13.70
CA VAL A 88 30.42 18.62 12.82
C VAL A 88 29.97 20.08 12.75
N THR A 89 28.69 20.38 13.02
CA THR A 89 28.13 21.75 12.98
C THR A 89 28.07 22.42 14.35
N GLY A 90 27.98 21.63 15.43
CA GLY A 90 27.72 22.13 16.79
C GLY A 90 26.24 22.50 17.05
N ILE A 91 25.32 22.25 16.13
CA ILE A 91 23.88 22.50 16.28
C ILE A 91 23.25 21.27 16.96
N SER A 92 22.93 21.37 18.24
CA SER A 92 22.53 20.23 19.08
C SER A 92 21.17 19.61 18.71
N ASP A 93 20.28 20.38 18.14
CA ASP A 93 18.92 20.00 17.77
C ASP A 93 18.70 19.84 16.26
N TYR A 94 19.80 19.87 15.47
CA TYR A 94 19.75 19.67 14.03
C TYR A 94 19.07 18.34 13.69
N ARG A 95 18.19 18.40 12.68
CA ARG A 95 17.60 17.25 12.02
C ARG A 95 17.69 17.41 10.52
N LEU A 96 18.15 16.36 9.86
CA LEU A 96 18.13 16.26 8.41
C LEU A 96 16.68 16.24 7.93
N ASN A 97 16.34 17.15 7.04
CA ASN A 97 15.00 17.30 6.48
C ASN A 97 15.10 17.42 4.95
N LEU A 98 14.56 16.42 4.24
CA LEU A 98 14.52 16.40 2.78
C LEU A 98 13.39 17.27 2.20
N GLY A 99 12.52 17.82 3.06
CA GLY A 99 11.42 18.70 2.66
C GLY A 99 10.05 18.13 3.00
N SER A 100 9.01 18.87 2.62
CA SER A 100 7.64 18.36 2.63
C SER A 100 7.43 17.39 1.47
N VAL A 101 6.81 16.26 1.76
CA VAL A 101 6.47 15.24 0.77
C VAL A 101 4.95 15.15 0.65
N THR A 102 4.45 15.15 -0.57
CA THR A 102 3.06 14.85 -0.90
C THR A 102 3.03 13.68 -1.87
N VAL A 103 2.21 12.68 -1.55
CA VAL A 103 1.97 11.53 -2.42
C VAL A 103 0.51 11.55 -2.85
N ASP A 104 0.28 11.79 -4.14
CA ASP A 104 -1.02 11.61 -4.77
C ASP A 104 -1.08 10.22 -5.39
N ALA A 105 -2.16 9.50 -5.12
CA ALA A 105 -2.34 8.15 -5.64
C ALA A 105 -3.74 7.94 -6.21
N HIS A 106 -3.82 7.16 -7.29
CA HIS A 106 -5.06 6.78 -7.94
C HIS A 106 -5.01 5.33 -8.39
N ALA A 107 -6.05 4.58 -8.12
CA ALA A 107 -6.16 3.17 -8.47
C ALA A 107 -7.35 2.90 -9.39
N ASP A 108 -7.11 2.11 -10.42
CA ASP A 108 -8.13 1.57 -11.34
C ASP A 108 -8.01 0.06 -11.43
N VAL A 109 -9.14 -0.63 -11.31
CA VAL A 109 -9.23 -2.08 -11.52
C VAL A 109 -10.32 -2.42 -12.49
N SER A 110 -9.97 -3.02 -13.62
CA SER A 110 -10.92 -3.61 -14.57
C SER A 110 -10.87 -5.12 -14.44
N SER A 111 -12.02 -5.76 -14.27
CA SER A 111 -12.12 -7.21 -14.18
C SER A 111 -13.19 -7.75 -15.11
N ALA A 112 -12.89 -8.83 -15.80
CA ALA A 112 -13.84 -9.63 -16.57
C ALA A 112 -13.84 -11.06 -16.03
N LYS A 113 -14.92 -11.46 -15.35
CA LYS A 113 -15.09 -12.80 -14.80
C LYS A 113 -15.91 -13.63 -15.79
N VAL A 114 -15.29 -14.68 -16.34
CA VAL A 114 -15.94 -15.63 -17.22
C VAL A 114 -16.28 -16.89 -16.43
N GLY A 115 -17.51 -17.38 -16.53
CA GLY A 115 -17.99 -18.53 -15.78
C GLY A 115 -18.88 -19.46 -16.59
N LEU A 116 -18.93 -20.70 -16.13
CA LEU A 116 -19.83 -21.74 -16.60
C LEU A 116 -20.57 -22.33 -15.41
N ALA A 117 -21.87 -22.54 -15.53
CA ALA A 117 -22.67 -23.29 -14.56
C ALA A 117 -23.52 -24.34 -15.28
N LEU A 118 -23.58 -25.55 -14.71
CA LEU A 118 -24.34 -26.69 -15.24
C LEU A 118 -25.37 -27.14 -14.19
N GLY A 119 -26.63 -27.14 -14.59
CA GLY A 119 -27.68 -27.80 -13.82
C GLY A 119 -27.57 -29.32 -13.94
N VAL A 120 -27.18 -30.00 -12.87
CA VAL A 120 -26.92 -31.46 -12.87
C VAL A 120 -28.22 -32.22 -12.60
N ILE A 121 -28.87 -31.90 -11.50
CA ILE A 121 -30.16 -32.47 -11.10
C ILE A 121 -31.10 -31.35 -10.63
N LYS A 122 -32.35 -31.67 -10.37
CA LYS A 122 -33.30 -30.66 -9.90
C LYS A 122 -32.81 -29.99 -8.61
N GLY A 123 -32.64 -28.69 -8.69
CA GLY A 123 -32.20 -27.86 -7.56
C GLY A 123 -30.69 -27.86 -7.28
N VAL A 124 -29.87 -28.56 -8.08
CA VAL A 124 -28.41 -28.60 -7.90
C VAL A 124 -27.70 -28.18 -9.17
N ALA A 125 -26.82 -27.20 -9.08
CA ALA A 125 -25.94 -26.79 -10.14
C ALA A 125 -24.48 -26.75 -9.66
N VAL A 126 -23.53 -27.10 -10.53
CA VAL A 126 -22.09 -26.91 -10.33
C VAL A 126 -21.64 -25.73 -11.17
N PHE A 127 -20.64 -25.00 -10.71
CA PHE A 127 -20.08 -23.88 -11.47
C PHE A 127 -18.58 -23.72 -11.30
N GLY A 128 -17.96 -23.06 -12.27
CA GLY A 128 -16.59 -22.58 -12.22
C GLY A 128 -16.51 -21.19 -12.83
N ARG A 129 -15.65 -20.32 -12.28
CA ARG A 129 -15.46 -18.93 -12.72
C ARG A 129 -13.98 -18.60 -12.70
N LEU A 130 -13.53 -17.83 -13.67
CA LEU A 130 -12.15 -17.33 -13.77
C LEU A 130 -12.19 -15.81 -14.04
N PRO A 131 -11.70 -14.98 -13.15
CA PRO A 131 -11.54 -13.56 -13.41
C PRO A 131 -10.23 -13.29 -14.18
N LEU A 132 -10.31 -12.37 -15.13
CA LEU A 132 -9.17 -11.72 -15.80
C LEU A 132 -9.17 -10.27 -15.32
N THR A 133 -8.10 -9.85 -14.69
CA THR A 133 -8.04 -8.56 -14.00
C THR A 133 -6.88 -7.74 -14.53
N ARG A 134 -7.15 -6.49 -14.85
CA ARG A 134 -6.16 -5.44 -15.06
C ARG A 134 -6.25 -4.50 -13.86
N ALA A 135 -5.17 -4.38 -13.12
CA ALA A 135 -5.07 -3.46 -12.00
C ALA A 135 -3.98 -2.44 -12.29
N ARG A 136 -4.26 -1.18 -12.04
CA ARG A 136 -3.34 -0.07 -12.23
C ARG A 136 -3.32 0.79 -10.98
N MET A 137 -2.13 1.10 -10.50
CA MET A 137 -1.85 2.08 -9.46
C MET A 137 -0.99 3.18 -10.05
N GLN A 138 -1.43 4.41 -9.96
CA GLN A 138 -0.66 5.59 -10.33
C GLN A 138 -0.24 6.30 -9.05
N THR A 139 1.04 6.66 -8.95
CA THR A 139 1.57 7.39 -7.79
C THR A 139 2.43 8.55 -8.27
N ASN A 140 2.17 9.74 -7.74
CA ASN A 140 2.96 10.92 -7.98
C ASN A 140 3.51 11.43 -6.65
N LEU A 141 4.84 11.46 -6.55
CA LEU A 141 5.55 11.97 -5.38
C LEU A 141 6.07 13.36 -5.69
N ALA A 142 5.70 14.34 -4.88
CA ALA A 142 6.21 15.70 -4.93
C ALA A 142 7.00 16.02 -3.66
N VAL A 143 8.14 16.69 -3.81
CA VAL A 143 9.01 17.12 -2.70
C VAL A 143 9.24 18.62 -2.83
N ALA A 144 9.18 19.34 -1.70
CA ALA A 144 9.40 20.78 -1.70
C ALA A 144 10.09 21.25 -0.40
N GLY A 145 11.06 22.13 -0.54
CA GLY A 145 11.83 22.68 0.58
C GLY A 145 12.86 21.68 1.11
N GLY A 146 13.23 21.85 2.38
CA GLY A 146 14.24 21.01 3.00
C GLY A 146 15.53 21.77 3.31
N ASN A 147 16.39 21.15 4.14
CA ASN A 147 17.68 21.70 4.53
C ASN A 147 18.86 20.85 4.03
N ALA A 148 18.56 19.76 3.30
CA ALA A 148 19.55 18.81 2.80
C ALA A 148 19.29 18.45 1.34
N GLY A 149 20.35 18.16 0.61
CA GLY A 149 20.34 17.71 -0.77
C GLY A 149 21.24 16.48 -0.96
N PRO A 150 21.27 15.89 -2.16
CA PRO A 150 22.07 14.70 -2.43
C PRO A 150 23.56 14.98 -2.22
N ASN A 151 24.28 14.03 -1.59
CA ASN A 151 25.71 14.11 -1.43
C ASN A 151 26.38 14.09 -2.83
N PRO A 152 27.23 15.07 -3.18
CA PRO A 152 27.91 15.10 -4.48
C PRO A 152 28.84 13.90 -4.73
N GLY A 153 29.08 13.09 -3.69
CA GLY A 153 29.87 11.87 -3.75
C GLY A 153 31.33 12.05 -3.31
N VAL A 154 31.91 10.92 -2.95
CA VAL A 154 33.27 10.84 -2.35
C VAL A 154 34.34 11.54 -3.18
N ALA A 155 34.26 11.44 -4.51
CA ALA A 155 35.26 12.06 -5.40
C ALA A 155 35.22 13.61 -5.32
N ALA A 156 34.07 14.21 -5.11
CA ALA A 156 33.91 15.65 -4.98
C ALA A 156 34.51 16.18 -3.65
N GLN A 157 34.61 15.33 -2.64
CA GLN A 157 35.12 15.69 -1.31
C GLN A 157 36.65 15.59 -1.21
N GLN A 158 37.31 14.89 -2.14
CA GLN A 158 38.75 14.61 -2.08
C GLN A 158 39.63 15.84 -1.96
N PRO A 159 39.44 16.95 -2.69
CA PRO A 159 40.31 18.13 -2.57
C PRO A 159 40.32 18.69 -1.14
N PHE A 160 39.14 18.78 -0.50
CA PHE A 160 39.02 19.23 0.88
C PHE A 160 39.75 18.31 1.87
N PHE A 161 39.50 17.00 1.80
CA PHE A 161 40.15 16.05 2.71
C PHE A 161 41.65 16.00 2.55
N ASN A 162 42.18 16.11 1.33
CA ASN A 162 43.60 16.13 1.09
C ASN A 162 44.27 17.36 1.70
N GLU A 163 43.70 18.57 1.50
CA GLU A 163 44.27 19.81 2.06
C GLU A 163 44.22 19.82 3.58
N LEU A 164 43.07 19.47 4.16
CA LEU A 164 42.90 19.40 5.62
C LEU A 164 43.86 18.38 6.26
N ALA A 165 44.04 17.19 5.65
CA ALA A 165 44.99 16.18 6.12
C ALA A 165 46.44 16.72 6.10
N VAL A 166 46.85 17.43 5.03
CA VAL A 166 48.17 18.03 4.93
C VAL A 166 48.38 19.07 6.04
N SER A 167 47.38 19.93 6.32
CA SER A 167 47.49 20.95 7.37
C SER A 167 47.60 20.31 8.75
N LEU A 168 46.79 19.29 9.06
CA LEU A 168 46.85 18.58 10.34
C LEU A 168 48.16 17.81 10.53
N THR A 169 48.67 17.13 9.49
CA THR A 169 49.97 16.43 9.52
C THR A 169 51.13 17.41 9.71
N SER A 170 51.04 18.60 9.09
CA SER A 170 52.04 19.66 9.28
C SER A 170 52.03 20.18 10.73
N LEU A 171 50.88 20.38 11.33
CA LEU A 171 50.73 20.75 12.74
C LEU A 171 51.33 19.68 13.66
N GLU A 172 50.99 18.41 13.45
CA GLU A 172 51.50 17.28 14.21
C GLU A 172 53.04 17.25 14.14
N SER A 173 53.63 17.37 12.94
CA SER A 173 55.09 17.39 12.74
C SER A 173 55.75 18.56 13.45
N GLN A 174 55.12 19.75 13.53
CA GLN A 174 55.66 20.90 14.26
C GLN A 174 55.58 20.69 15.77
N ILE A 175 54.53 20.07 16.30
CA ILE A 175 54.42 19.70 17.72
C ILE A 175 55.53 18.72 18.09
N ASP A 176 55.71 17.67 17.30
CA ASP A 176 56.75 16.64 17.52
C ASP A 176 58.18 17.20 17.43
N ALA A 177 58.42 18.18 16.56
CA ALA A 177 59.67 18.89 16.45
C ALA A 177 59.94 19.90 17.59
N GLY A 178 58.99 20.08 18.53
CA GLY A 178 59.14 21.02 19.65
C GLY A 178 58.98 22.50 19.25
N ALA A 179 58.38 22.81 18.12
CA ALA A 179 58.24 24.17 17.61
C ALA A 179 57.49 25.13 18.60
N TYR A 180 56.71 24.58 19.50
CA TYR A 180 55.90 25.33 20.49
C TYR A 180 56.42 25.18 21.93
N ASP A 181 57.51 24.51 22.19
CA ASP A 181 57.98 24.18 23.53
C ASP A 181 58.37 25.43 24.36
N ALA A 182 58.78 26.51 23.70
CA ALA A 182 59.15 27.76 24.33
C ALA A 182 57.92 28.55 24.86
N ASP A 183 56.68 28.23 24.41
CA ASP A 183 55.45 28.90 24.81
C ASP A 183 54.40 27.83 25.19
N PRO A 184 54.23 27.55 26.50
CA PRO A 184 53.29 26.51 26.96
C PRO A 184 51.83 26.76 26.56
N ALA A 185 51.41 28.04 26.45
CA ALA A 185 50.05 28.37 26.04
C ALA A 185 49.82 28.05 24.56
N ARG A 186 50.81 28.39 23.70
CA ARG A 186 50.75 28.09 22.29
C ARG A 186 50.90 26.59 22.02
N ARG A 187 51.65 25.86 22.85
CA ARG A 187 51.72 24.39 22.78
C ARG A 187 50.37 23.75 23.12
N ALA A 188 49.75 24.18 24.20
CA ALA A 188 48.41 23.68 24.56
C ALA A 188 47.35 23.99 23.47
N LEU A 189 47.43 25.17 22.85
CA LEU A 189 46.60 25.52 21.71
C LEU A 189 46.85 24.58 20.55
N ALA A 190 48.11 24.29 20.19
CA ALA A 190 48.46 23.39 19.10
C ALA A 190 47.94 21.98 19.33
N GLU A 191 48.17 21.40 20.51
CA GLU A 191 47.70 20.06 20.87
C GLU A 191 46.15 19.99 20.86
N THR A 192 45.46 21.00 21.35
CA THR A 192 44.00 21.08 21.34
C THR A 192 43.47 21.22 19.91
N THR A 193 44.09 22.05 19.08
CA THR A 193 43.70 22.24 17.68
C THR A 193 43.92 20.97 16.88
N LEU A 194 45.01 20.24 17.09
CA LEU A 194 45.26 18.95 16.45
C LEU A 194 44.20 17.94 16.82
N ALA A 195 43.87 17.79 18.10
CA ALA A 195 42.86 16.85 18.57
C ALA A 195 41.48 17.17 17.98
N GLN A 196 41.03 18.44 18.04
CA GLN A 196 39.75 18.89 17.51
C GLN A 196 39.68 18.79 15.98
N GLY A 197 40.77 19.15 15.29
CA GLY A 197 40.87 19.05 13.84
C GLY A 197 40.81 17.60 13.35
N THR A 198 41.54 16.70 14.04
CA THR A 198 41.51 15.25 13.71
C THR A 198 40.14 14.65 13.96
N GLN A 199 39.45 15.03 15.04
CA GLN A 199 38.07 14.57 15.28
C GLN A 199 37.10 15.10 14.21
N LEU A 200 37.21 16.38 13.87
CA LEU A 200 36.38 16.99 12.82
C LEU A 200 36.64 16.32 11.45
N PHE A 201 37.89 16.05 11.12
CA PHE A 201 38.29 15.31 9.92
C PHE A 201 37.60 13.92 9.90
N SER A 202 37.71 13.17 10.99
CA SER A 202 37.13 11.82 11.11
C SER A 202 35.63 11.81 10.94
N ASP A 203 34.93 12.74 11.64
CA ASP A 203 33.48 12.86 11.57
C ASP A 203 33.01 13.26 10.16
N LEU A 204 33.68 14.24 9.55
CA LEU A 204 33.40 14.66 8.17
C LEU A 204 33.72 13.57 7.17
N PHE A 205 34.81 12.84 7.35
CA PHE A 205 35.17 11.74 6.45
C PHE A 205 34.11 10.63 6.51
N THR A 206 33.64 10.27 7.69
CA THR A 206 32.54 9.31 7.87
C THR A 206 31.24 9.80 7.23
N LEU A 207 30.94 11.11 7.36
CA LEU A 207 29.70 11.68 6.85
C LEU A 207 29.70 11.87 5.32
N LEU A 208 30.84 12.28 4.74
CA LEU A 208 30.92 12.79 3.36
C LEU A 208 31.86 11.99 2.45
N GLY A 209 32.92 11.43 3.00
CA GLY A 209 34.10 10.98 2.25
C GLY A 209 34.33 9.47 2.22
N ASP A 210 33.75 8.70 3.11
CA ASP A 210 33.89 7.24 3.15
C ASP A 210 32.85 6.56 2.26
N PRO A 211 33.24 5.78 1.23
CA PRO A 211 32.31 5.08 0.35
C PRO A 211 31.33 4.14 1.07
N ALA A 212 31.71 3.64 2.27
CA ALA A 212 30.91 2.68 3.02
C ALA A 212 29.93 3.34 4.01
N THR A 213 30.23 4.57 4.45
CA THR A 213 29.50 5.23 5.54
C THR A 213 28.94 6.60 5.17
N ALA A 214 29.33 7.16 4.02
CA ALA A 214 28.89 8.49 3.60
C ALA A 214 27.36 8.58 3.52
N SER A 215 26.84 9.69 4.05
CA SER A 215 25.40 9.99 4.00
C SER A 215 24.92 10.15 2.55
N PRO A 216 23.77 9.59 2.17
CA PRO A 216 23.18 9.86 0.86
C PRO A 216 22.72 11.31 0.70
N PHE A 217 22.38 11.97 1.80
CA PHE A 217 21.98 13.37 1.85
C PHE A 217 22.79 14.14 2.88
N VAL A 218 23.17 15.36 2.53
CA VAL A 218 23.98 16.24 3.38
C VAL A 218 23.35 17.64 3.40
N PRO A 219 23.65 18.46 4.42
CA PRO A 219 23.14 19.84 4.49
C PRO A 219 23.45 20.60 3.19
N THR A 220 22.52 21.42 2.72
CA THR A 220 22.82 22.38 1.65
C THR A 220 23.78 23.45 2.14
N GLY A 221 24.63 23.97 1.26
CA GLY A 221 25.59 25.04 1.62
C GLY A 221 24.93 26.29 2.18
N GLY A 222 23.71 26.62 1.71
CA GLY A 222 22.92 27.76 2.21
C GLY A 222 22.10 27.49 3.46
N SER A 223 22.06 26.25 3.97
CA SER A 223 21.34 25.92 5.21
C SER A 223 22.08 26.41 6.46
N GLU A 224 21.36 26.45 7.59
CA GLU A 224 21.99 26.77 8.89
C GLU A 224 23.18 25.85 9.19
N ALA A 225 23.02 24.55 8.92
CA ALA A 225 24.09 23.57 9.16
C ALA A 225 25.27 23.74 8.20
N GLY A 226 25.02 24.04 6.90
CA GLY A 226 26.09 24.36 5.96
C GLY A 226 26.88 25.59 6.39
N THR A 227 26.18 26.66 6.76
CA THR A 227 26.81 27.91 7.26
C THR A 227 27.59 27.70 8.57
N ALA A 228 27.04 26.89 9.49
CA ALA A 228 27.72 26.57 10.75
C ALA A 228 29.01 25.75 10.50
N LEU A 229 28.96 24.81 9.56
CA LEU A 229 30.15 24.05 9.17
C LEU A 229 31.23 24.95 8.58
N ASP A 230 30.88 25.82 7.62
CA ASP A 230 31.82 26.78 7.05
C ASP A 230 32.45 27.67 8.11
N THR A 231 31.64 28.22 9.03
CA THR A 231 32.13 29.03 10.15
C THR A 231 33.13 28.28 11.03
N ARG A 232 32.88 26.99 11.29
CA ARG A 232 33.78 26.15 12.09
C ARG A 232 35.10 25.84 11.35
N LEU A 233 35.02 25.62 10.05
CA LEU A 233 36.21 25.42 9.21
C LEU A 233 37.07 26.69 9.09
N ASP A 234 36.45 27.86 8.93
CA ASP A 234 37.13 29.16 8.94
C ASP A 234 37.84 29.43 10.26
N ALA A 235 37.21 29.09 11.38
CA ALA A 235 37.82 29.23 12.71
C ALA A 235 39.04 28.29 12.86
N LEU A 236 38.95 27.04 12.37
CA LEU A 236 40.08 26.09 12.37
C LEU A 236 41.21 26.60 11.50
N GLU A 237 40.94 27.04 10.27
CA GLU A 237 41.90 27.61 9.35
C GLU A 237 42.61 28.83 9.95
N THR A 238 41.86 29.78 10.49
CA THR A 238 42.38 30.97 11.17
C THR A 238 43.31 30.59 12.33
N THR A 239 42.94 29.57 13.12
CA THR A 239 43.77 29.10 14.24
C THR A 239 45.07 28.47 13.74
N LEU A 240 45.03 27.67 12.68
CA LEU A 240 46.22 27.08 12.05
C LEU A 240 47.16 28.14 11.52
N GLU A 241 46.67 29.09 10.71
CA GLU A 241 47.50 30.10 10.06
C GLU A 241 47.98 31.18 11.02
N SER A 242 47.03 31.92 11.62
CA SER A 242 47.32 33.11 12.44
C SER A 242 47.76 32.75 13.85
N GLY A 243 47.22 31.69 14.45
CA GLY A 243 47.53 31.23 15.79
C GLY A 243 48.83 30.42 15.89
N LEU A 244 49.01 29.49 14.95
CA LEU A 244 50.03 28.46 15.01
C LEU A 244 51.12 28.60 13.93
N GLY A 245 50.89 29.34 12.83
CA GLY A 245 51.81 29.51 11.73
C GLY A 245 51.95 28.25 10.85
N VAL A 246 50.90 27.44 10.82
CA VAL A 246 50.77 26.27 9.97
C VAL A 246 49.98 26.68 8.72
N ALA A 247 50.35 26.18 7.56
CA ALA A 247 49.56 26.41 6.35
C ALA A 247 48.14 25.88 6.53
N GLY A 248 47.16 26.75 6.23
CA GLY A 248 45.73 26.39 6.26
C GLY A 248 45.31 25.52 5.08
N PHE A 249 44.03 25.45 4.89
CA PHE A 249 43.37 24.75 3.78
C PHE A 249 42.32 25.64 3.14
N ALA A 250 42.35 25.86 1.84
CA ALA A 250 41.41 26.71 1.13
C ALA A 250 40.17 25.95 0.64
N ALA A 251 40.33 24.67 0.38
CA ALA A 251 39.23 23.83 -0.07
C ALA A 251 38.15 23.70 1.01
N ARG A 252 36.89 23.64 0.58
CA ARG A 252 35.72 23.41 1.42
C ARG A 252 35.01 22.12 1.02
N PRO A 253 34.27 21.46 1.93
CA PRO A 253 33.44 20.34 1.57
C PRO A 253 32.49 20.71 0.44
N ALA A 254 32.35 19.82 -0.54
CA ALA A 254 31.38 20.00 -1.59
C ALA A 254 29.96 19.73 -1.01
N LEU A 255 29.22 20.79 -0.75
CA LEU A 255 27.83 20.72 -0.31
C LEU A 255 26.88 21.03 -1.49
N PRO A 256 25.69 20.38 -1.56
CA PRO A 256 24.71 20.70 -2.59
C PRO A 256 24.20 22.15 -2.43
N ALA A 257 23.95 22.82 -3.55
CA ALA A 257 23.37 24.17 -3.53
C ALA A 257 21.86 24.14 -3.27
N GLU A 258 21.19 23.10 -3.75
CA GLU A 258 19.72 22.97 -3.71
C GLU A 258 19.30 21.78 -2.82
N PRO A 259 18.12 21.88 -2.21
CA PRO A 259 17.50 20.76 -1.50
C PRO A 259 17.21 19.56 -2.42
N ALA A 260 16.98 18.39 -1.79
CA ALA A 260 16.61 17.17 -2.48
C ALA A 260 15.32 17.35 -3.29
N THR A 261 15.32 16.80 -4.48
CA THR A 261 14.17 16.77 -5.39
C THR A 261 13.34 15.50 -5.20
N ALA A 262 12.16 15.44 -5.84
CA ALA A 262 11.34 14.23 -5.89
C ALA A 262 12.09 13.05 -6.53
N GLU A 263 12.96 13.32 -7.52
CA GLU A 263 13.78 12.30 -8.18
C GLU A 263 14.83 11.74 -7.22
N ASP A 264 15.52 12.60 -6.45
CA ASP A 264 16.53 12.19 -5.47
C ASP A 264 15.92 11.32 -4.36
N VAL A 265 14.78 11.75 -3.81
CA VAL A 265 14.05 10.99 -2.79
C VAL A 265 13.55 9.67 -3.36
N SER A 266 12.98 9.67 -4.56
CA SER A 266 12.50 8.46 -5.23
C SER A 266 13.63 7.47 -5.50
N ALA A 267 14.80 7.95 -5.93
CA ALA A 267 15.97 7.12 -6.16
C ALA A 267 16.46 6.48 -4.84
N PHE A 268 16.47 7.24 -3.75
CA PHE A 268 16.90 6.74 -2.44
C PHE A 268 15.97 5.67 -1.87
N ILE A 269 14.65 5.93 -1.84
CA ILE A 269 13.68 4.96 -1.30
C ILE A 269 13.51 3.75 -2.22
N GLY A 270 13.71 3.93 -3.52
CA GLY A 270 13.54 2.90 -4.56
C GLY A 270 14.79 2.09 -4.87
N ASP A 271 15.93 2.40 -4.28
CA ASP A 271 17.16 1.63 -4.49
C ASP A 271 16.99 0.18 -4.00
N PRO A 272 17.04 -0.82 -4.88
CA PRO A 272 16.85 -2.22 -4.50
C PRO A 272 17.98 -2.77 -3.61
N PHE A 273 19.11 -2.07 -3.52
CA PHE A 273 20.24 -2.37 -2.63
C PHE A 273 20.32 -1.39 -1.45
N GLY A 274 19.42 -0.43 -1.41
CA GLY A 274 19.30 0.58 -0.37
C GLY A 274 18.63 0.06 0.90
N PRO A 275 18.53 0.89 1.92
CA PRO A 275 18.01 0.49 3.21
C PRO A 275 16.47 0.29 3.23
N ILE A 276 15.74 0.75 2.21
CA ILE A 276 14.26 0.75 2.18
C ILE A 276 13.74 -0.19 1.08
N GLY A 277 14.25 -0.09 -0.14
CA GLY A 277 13.90 -0.98 -1.24
C GLY A 277 12.45 -0.91 -1.72
N VAL A 278 11.77 0.24 -1.53
CA VAL A 278 10.37 0.47 -1.92
C VAL A 278 10.31 1.43 -3.09
N GLN A 279 9.92 0.93 -4.25
CA GLN A 279 9.87 1.71 -5.50
C GLN A 279 8.61 2.56 -5.58
N PRO A 280 8.72 3.90 -5.63
CA PRO A 280 7.62 4.77 -6.00
C PRO A 280 7.35 4.68 -7.50
N GLY A 281 6.17 5.12 -7.93
CA GLY A 281 5.79 5.21 -9.33
C GLY A 281 4.66 4.28 -9.72
N ASP A 282 4.27 4.37 -10.99
CA ASP A 282 3.13 3.66 -11.53
C ASP A 282 3.38 2.14 -11.59
N GLU A 283 2.32 1.38 -11.30
CA GLU A 283 2.29 -0.06 -11.49
C GLU A 283 1.05 -0.46 -12.30
N GLU A 284 1.23 -1.35 -13.26
CA GLU A 284 0.14 -1.96 -14.01
C GLU A 284 0.35 -3.46 -14.12
N ILE A 285 -0.68 -4.23 -13.75
CA ILE A 285 -0.68 -5.68 -13.82
C ILE A 285 -1.90 -6.14 -14.62
N PHE A 286 -1.70 -6.98 -15.62
CA PHE A 286 -2.75 -7.74 -16.28
C PHE A 286 -2.52 -9.21 -16.04
N PHE A 287 -3.39 -9.84 -15.27
CA PHE A 287 -3.27 -11.25 -14.93
C PHE A 287 -4.64 -11.86 -14.60
N ARG A 288 -4.70 -13.19 -14.50
CA ARG A 288 -5.86 -13.86 -13.91
C ARG A 288 -5.98 -13.50 -12.44
N GLY A 289 -7.22 -13.42 -11.95
CA GLY A 289 -7.50 -13.40 -10.52
C GLY A 289 -7.66 -14.81 -9.96
N ASP A 290 -8.24 -14.90 -8.76
CA ASP A 290 -8.45 -16.17 -8.09
C ASP A 290 -9.63 -16.92 -8.69
N ALA A 291 -9.36 -18.14 -9.15
CA ALA A 291 -10.35 -19.01 -9.75
C ALA A 291 -11.34 -19.52 -8.69
N GLU A 292 -12.61 -19.62 -9.06
CA GLU A 292 -13.69 -20.07 -8.19
C GLU A 292 -14.33 -21.34 -8.73
N THR A 293 -14.69 -22.28 -7.83
CA THR A 293 -15.58 -23.40 -8.16
C THR A 293 -16.55 -23.66 -7.02
N GLY A 294 -17.72 -24.17 -7.31
CA GLY A 294 -18.70 -24.37 -6.26
C GLY A 294 -19.98 -25.07 -6.70
N LEU A 295 -20.91 -25.09 -5.75
CA LEU A 295 -22.24 -25.68 -5.87
C LEU A 295 -23.29 -24.63 -5.54
N ALA A 296 -24.37 -24.62 -6.30
CA ALA A 296 -25.57 -23.84 -6.02
C ALA A 296 -26.76 -24.78 -5.79
N LEU A 297 -27.45 -24.57 -4.67
CA LEU A 297 -28.60 -25.35 -4.24
C LEU A 297 -29.85 -24.47 -4.26
N THR A 298 -30.87 -24.85 -5.02
CA THR A 298 -32.19 -24.24 -4.97
C THR A 298 -33.04 -24.94 -3.88
N LEU A 299 -33.22 -24.28 -2.75
CA LEU A 299 -33.96 -24.83 -1.59
C LEU A 299 -35.47 -24.73 -1.77
N ALA A 300 -35.94 -23.63 -2.38
CA ALA A 300 -37.31 -23.40 -2.73
C ALA A 300 -37.44 -22.48 -3.94
N ASP A 301 -38.37 -22.78 -4.83
CA ASP A 301 -38.73 -21.91 -5.97
C ASP A 301 -40.23 -21.92 -6.18
N ARG A 302 -40.91 -20.98 -5.55
CA ARG A 302 -42.35 -20.73 -5.67
C ARG A 302 -42.61 -19.34 -6.28
N TRP A 303 -41.80 -18.96 -7.26
CA TRP A 303 -41.90 -17.69 -7.95
C TRP A 303 -42.87 -17.80 -9.12
N ASP A 304 -43.93 -16.98 -9.08
CA ASP A 304 -44.87 -16.87 -10.21
C ASP A 304 -44.23 -16.08 -11.35
N ARG A 305 -43.66 -16.79 -12.31
CA ARG A 305 -42.96 -16.23 -13.47
C ARG A 305 -43.94 -15.78 -14.58
N ASP A 306 -45.12 -16.33 -14.61
CA ASP A 306 -46.06 -16.12 -15.71
C ASP A 306 -47.12 -15.04 -15.37
N GLY A 307 -47.49 -14.92 -14.10
CA GLY A 307 -48.57 -14.02 -13.63
C GLY A 307 -48.09 -12.67 -13.08
N ASN A 308 -46.80 -12.40 -13.02
CA ASN A 308 -46.22 -11.17 -12.43
C ASN A 308 -46.70 -10.91 -10.97
N ARG A 309 -47.07 -11.97 -10.24
CA ARG A 309 -47.59 -11.87 -8.87
C ARG A 309 -46.53 -11.87 -7.79
N GLY A 310 -45.25 -12.16 -8.18
CA GLY A 310 -44.14 -12.33 -7.26
C GLY A 310 -44.03 -13.75 -6.72
N GLY A 311 -43.61 -13.91 -5.49
CA GLY A 311 -43.43 -15.22 -4.88
C GLY A 311 -42.29 -15.26 -3.89
N PHE A 312 -41.78 -16.48 -3.68
CA PHE A 312 -40.67 -16.78 -2.79
C PHE A 312 -39.67 -17.69 -3.48
N ARG A 313 -38.37 -17.38 -3.37
CA ARG A 313 -37.29 -18.26 -3.71
C ARG A 313 -36.25 -18.29 -2.59
N ALA A 314 -35.65 -19.43 -2.35
CA ALA A 314 -34.52 -19.57 -1.46
C ALA A 314 -33.45 -20.43 -2.11
N ALA A 315 -32.21 -20.04 -1.99
CA ALA A 315 -31.04 -20.75 -2.51
C ALA A 315 -29.85 -20.63 -1.57
N ALA A 316 -28.95 -21.59 -1.65
CA ALA A 316 -27.63 -21.53 -1.00
C ALA A 316 -26.55 -21.77 -2.06
N GLU A 317 -25.39 -21.16 -1.87
CA GLU A 317 -24.20 -21.33 -2.71
C GLU A 317 -23.01 -21.57 -1.80
N GLY A 318 -22.23 -22.61 -2.10
CA GLY A 318 -20.93 -22.88 -1.46
C GLY A 318 -19.86 -22.86 -2.52
N LEU A 319 -18.76 -22.18 -2.27
CA LEU A 319 -17.63 -22.08 -3.20
C LEU A 319 -16.29 -22.14 -2.51
N VAL A 320 -15.29 -22.54 -3.27
CA VAL A 320 -13.87 -22.45 -2.93
C VAL A 320 -13.22 -21.53 -3.96
N ARG A 321 -12.43 -20.59 -3.47
CA ARG A 321 -11.58 -19.71 -4.27
C ARG A 321 -10.14 -20.14 -4.11
N PHE A 322 -9.43 -20.30 -5.23
CA PHE A 322 -8.05 -20.78 -5.27
C PHE A 322 -7.09 -19.62 -5.52
N PRO A 323 -5.90 -19.61 -4.90
CA PRO A 323 -4.90 -18.56 -5.01
C PRO A 323 -4.20 -18.60 -6.38
N THR A 324 -4.92 -18.34 -7.45
CA THR A 324 -4.38 -18.34 -8.82
C THR A 324 -4.02 -16.95 -9.33
N GLY A 325 -4.40 -15.91 -8.61
CA GLY A 325 -4.02 -14.54 -8.86
C GLY A 325 -2.58 -14.23 -8.42
N ARG A 326 -2.19 -12.99 -8.54
CA ARG A 326 -0.93 -12.46 -8.01
C ARG A 326 -1.22 -11.55 -6.83
N SER A 327 -0.53 -11.77 -5.71
CA SER A 327 -0.55 -10.85 -4.58
C SER A 327 0.08 -9.51 -4.95
N ALA A 328 -0.27 -8.47 -4.21
CA ALA A 328 0.40 -7.18 -4.27
C ALA A 328 1.89 -7.34 -3.92
N ARG A 329 2.74 -6.53 -4.53
CA ARG A 329 4.19 -6.55 -4.29
C ARG A 329 4.52 -5.74 -3.04
N THR A 330 5.46 -6.22 -2.24
CA THR A 330 5.92 -5.54 -1.02
C THR A 330 7.07 -4.56 -1.26
N ASP A 331 7.59 -4.51 -2.49
CA ASP A 331 8.64 -3.59 -2.94
C ASP A 331 8.09 -2.37 -3.72
N ARG A 332 6.79 -2.08 -3.57
CA ARG A 332 6.13 -0.91 -4.15
C ARG A 332 5.54 -0.03 -3.06
N LEU A 333 5.61 1.28 -3.27
CA LEU A 333 5.06 2.26 -2.32
C LEU A 333 3.57 2.05 -2.09
N LEU A 334 2.83 1.87 -3.18
CA LEU A 334 1.43 1.46 -3.20
C LEU A 334 1.31 0.35 -4.23
N ALA A 335 1.01 -0.86 -3.76
CA ALA A 335 0.94 -2.03 -4.62
C ALA A 335 -0.49 -2.52 -4.79
N ILE A 336 -0.79 -3.05 -5.95
CA ILE A 336 -2.09 -3.64 -6.27
C ILE A 336 -1.90 -5.05 -6.81
N GLY A 337 -2.70 -6.01 -6.31
CA GLY A 337 -2.69 -7.39 -6.76
C GLY A 337 -3.92 -7.76 -7.59
N THR A 338 -3.90 -8.96 -8.17
CA THR A 338 -5.07 -9.58 -8.82
C THR A 338 -5.63 -10.76 -8.01
N GLY A 339 -4.98 -11.11 -6.90
CA GLY A 339 -5.33 -12.14 -5.92
C GLY A 339 -4.63 -11.87 -4.59
N ASP A 340 -4.93 -12.67 -3.57
CA ASP A 340 -4.43 -12.52 -2.21
C ASP A 340 -3.47 -13.64 -1.76
N ALA A 341 -3.16 -14.59 -2.67
CA ALA A 341 -2.35 -15.77 -2.42
C ALA A 341 -2.95 -16.76 -1.39
N GLN A 342 -4.24 -16.69 -1.11
CA GLN A 342 -4.93 -17.48 -0.10
C GLN A 342 -6.07 -18.29 -0.71
N THR A 343 -6.45 -19.38 -0.02
CA THR A 343 -7.64 -20.16 -0.35
C THR A 343 -8.79 -19.72 0.54
N ASP A 344 -9.93 -19.38 -0.07
CA ASP A 344 -11.13 -19.04 0.67
C ASP A 344 -12.21 -20.10 0.49
N VAL A 345 -12.99 -20.30 1.55
CA VAL A 345 -14.23 -21.10 1.51
C VAL A 345 -15.39 -20.20 1.87
N GLU A 346 -16.35 -20.06 0.95
CA GLU A 346 -17.51 -19.17 1.13
C GLU A 346 -18.80 -19.95 1.12
N LEU A 347 -19.70 -19.61 2.05
CA LEU A 347 -21.08 -20.06 2.09
C LEU A 347 -22.00 -18.84 2.01
N ARG A 348 -22.98 -18.87 1.09
CA ARG A 348 -23.95 -17.80 0.89
C ARG A 348 -25.37 -18.32 0.87
N GLY A 349 -26.28 -17.58 1.52
CA GLY A 349 -27.72 -17.77 1.43
C GLY A 349 -28.39 -16.59 0.70
N VAL A 350 -29.40 -16.91 -0.10
CA VAL A 350 -30.18 -15.93 -0.85
C VAL A 350 -31.68 -16.22 -0.69
N VAL A 351 -32.46 -15.19 -0.38
CA VAL A 351 -33.93 -15.27 -0.30
C VAL A 351 -34.55 -14.13 -1.11
N ASP A 352 -35.35 -14.48 -2.08
CA ASP A 352 -36.18 -13.53 -2.84
C ASP A 352 -37.63 -13.56 -2.38
N LEU A 353 -38.16 -12.39 -2.09
CA LEU A 353 -39.58 -12.16 -1.76
C LEU A 353 -40.15 -11.14 -2.75
N GLY A 354 -41.34 -11.37 -3.26
CA GLY A 354 -41.97 -10.44 -4.19
C GLY A 354 -43.48 -10.49 -4.17
N ALA A 355 -44.08 -9.30 -4.36
CA ALA A 355 -45.53 -9.13 -4.52
C ALA A 355 -45.82 -8.07 -5.59
N GLY A 356 -46.58 -8.41 -6.62
CA GLY A 356 -46.82 -7.53 -7.76
C GLY A 356 -45.53 -7.11 -8.43
N ASN A 357 -45.31 -5.81 -8.57
CA ASN A 357 -44.08 -5.26 -9.19
C ASN A 357 -42.92 -5.03 -8.22
N LEU A 358 -43.19 -5.17 -6.92
CA LEU A 358 -42.17 -4.97 -5.89
C LEU A 358 -41.57 -6.29 -5.44
N GLY A 359 -40.29 -6.27 -5.08
CA GLY A 359 -39.66 -7.37 -4.40
C GLY A 359 -38.39 -6.94 -3.69
N VAL A 360 -37.87 -7.87 -2.90
CA VAL A 360 -36.61 -7.71 -2.19
C VAL A 360 -35.86 -9.02 -2.23
N ARG A 361 -34.56 -8.93 -2.44
CA ARG A 361 -33.59 -10.00 -2.22
C ARG A 361 -32.82 -9.73 -0.94
N LEU A 362 -32.78 -10.71 -0.07
CA LEU A 362 -31.92 -10.74 1.12
C LEU A 362 -30.80 -11.70 0.85
N GLU A 363 -29.56 -11.28 1.11
CA GLU A 363 -28.37 -12.10 0.97
C GLU A 363 -27.58 -12.08 2.28
N GLY A 364 -27.04 -13.23 2.67
CA GLY A 364 -26.09 -13.36 3.76
C GLY A 364 -24.95 -14.26 3.32
N GLY A 365 -23.73 -13.89 3.62
CA GLY A 365 -22.52 -14.63 3.27
C GLY A 365 -21.54 -14.71 4.44
N TYR A 366 -20.81 -15.82 4.49
CA TYR A 366 -19.68 -16.03 5.39
C TYR A 366 -18.55 -16.63 4.60
N THR A 367 -17.35 -16.03 4.70
CA THR A 367 -16.13 -16.51 4.06
C THR A 367 -15.08 -16.77 5.12
N ARG A 368 -14.60 -18.01 5.18
CA ARG A 368 -13.38 -18.38 5.91
C ARG A 368 -12.21 -18.22 4.96
N GLN A 369 -11.27 -17.36 5.32
CA GLN A 369 -10.00 -17.21 4.64
C GLN A 369 -8.99 -18.15 5.31
N LEU A 370 -8.28 -18.98 4.55
CA LEU A 370 -7.34 -19.94 5.10
C LEU A 370 -5.94 -19.33 5.19
N ALA A 371 -5.23 -19.66 6.27
CA ALA A 371 -3.88 -19.18 6.49
C ALA A 371 -2.93 -19.53 5.34
N ALA A 372 -2.07 -18.58 4.97
CA ALA A 372 -1.07 -18.73 3.92
C ALA A 372 0.26 -18.10 4.32
N ASP A 373 1.35 -18.61 3.73
CA ASP A 373 2.67 -18.02 3.87
C ASP A 373 2.84 -16.91 2.82
N VAL A 374 3.19 -15.71 3.28
CA VAL A 374 3.39 -14.54 2.43
C VAL A 374 4.72 -13.85 2.78
N ILE A 375 5.34 -13.19 1.80
CA ILE A 375 6.48 -12.31 2.05
C ILE A 375 5.93 -10.95 2.44
N ASP A 376 6.39 -10.42 3.58
CA ASP A 376 5.96 -9.12 4.04
C ASP A 376 7.10 -8.38 4.76
N VAL A 377 6.93 -7.06 4.99
CA VAL A 377 7.86 -6.24 5.77
C VAL A 377 7.24 -6.04 7.15
N VAL A 378 7.87 -6.63 8.17
CA VAL A 378 7.33 -6.65 9.55
C VAL A 378 7.60 -5.32 10.22
N ALA A 379 6.71 -4.36 9.99
CA ALA A 379 6.78 -3.02 10.59
C ALA A 379 5.39 -2.58 11.06
N PRO A 380 5.32 -1.73 12.10
CA PRO A 380 4.04 -1.20 12.55
C PRO A 380 3.46 -0.25 11.49
N PRO A 381 2.12 -0.11 11.46
CA PRO A 381 1.45 0.82 10.54
C PRO A 381 1.92 2.28 10.61
N THR A 382 2.69 2.67 11.61
CA THR A 382 3.22 4.02 11.80
C THR A 382 4.55 4.28 11.09
N GLU A 383 5.17 3.25 10.49
CA GLU A 383 6.43 3.35 9.75
C GLU A 383 6.19 3.21 8.24
N PRO A 384 5.98 4.31 7.50
CA PRO A 384 5.66 4.25 6.06
C PRO A 384 6.84 3.81 5.19
N PHE A 385 8.07 3.93 5.67
CA PHE A 385 9.30 3.55 4.97
C PHE A 385 10.15 2.61 5.82
N PRO A 386 9.64 1.40 6.12
CA PRO A 386 10.37 0.47 6.96
C PRO A 386 11.64 -0.04 6.25
N PRO A 387 12.70 -0.37 7.02
CA PRO A 387 13.90 -0.96 6.45
C PRO A 387 13.63 -2.29 5.74
N ASP A 388 14.26 -2.51 4.59
CA ASP A 388 14.15 -3.78 3.83
C ASP A 388 14.63 -5.01 4.65
N SER A 389 15.48 -4.80 5.64
CA SER A 389 15.92 -5.84 6.58
C SER A 389 14.77 -6.44 7.42
N LEU A 390 13.61 -5.79 7.46
CA LEU A 390 12.39 -6.31 8.10
C LEU A 390 11.53 -7.17 7.16
N ARG A 391 11.97 -7.40 5.92
CA ARG A 391 11.30 -8.26 4.94
C ARG A 391 11.57 -9.72 5.23
N THR A 392 10.51 -10.49 5.46
CA THR A 392 10.62 -11.91 5.78
C THR A 392 9.35 -12.67 5.36
N VAL A 393 9.33 -13.97 5.59
CA VAL A 393 8.14 -14.80 5.37
C VAL A 393 7.34 -14.90 6.66
N VAL A 394 6.09 -14.47 6.58
CA VAL A 394 5.13 -14.61 7.67
C VAL A 394 3.99 -15.55 7.26
N ARG A 395 3.41 -16.23 8.24
CA ARG A 395 2.16 -16.95 8.11
C ARG A 395 1.04 -16.03 8.54
N ARG A 396 0.15 -15.68 7.61
CA ARG A 396 -1.02 -14.85 7.86
C ARG A 396 -2.29 -15.68 7.82
N ASP A 397 -3.09 -15.63 8.88
CA ASP A 397 -4.46 -16.13 8.94
C ASP A 397 -5.40 -14.93 8.97
N PRO A 398 -6.00 -14.57 7.82
CA PRO A 398 -6.85 -13.39 7.75
C PRO A 398 -8.16 -13.58 8.49
N GLY A 399 -8.69 -12.47 9.00
CA GLY A 399 -10.01 -12.46 9.65
C GLY A 399 -11.12 -12.90 8.71
N ASP A 400 -12.07 -13.66 9.25
CA ASP A 400 -13.23 -14.12 8.51
C ASP A 400 -14.10 -12.95 8.03
N VAL A 401 -14.74 -13.13 6.87
CA VAL A 401 -15.59 -12.11 6.27
C VAL A 401 -17.06 -12.47 6.40
N THR A 402 -17.86 -11.53 6.87
CA THR A 402 -19.32 -11.61 6.91
C THR A 402 -19.95 -10.55 6.02
N THR A 403 -20.97 -10.93 5.27
CA THR A 403 -21.71 -10.04 4.38
C THR A 403 -23.21 -10.16 4.60
N ILE A 404 -23.89 -9.01 4.64
CA ILE A 404 -25.35 -8.94 4.65
C ILE A 404 -25.79 -7.89 3.64
N ALA A 405 -26.71 -8.24 2.75
CA ALA A 405 -27.24 -7.31 1.77
C ALA A 405 -28.76 -7.36 1.69
N VAL A 406 -29.35 -6.18 1.48
CA VAL A 406 -30.77 -5.99 1.19
C VAL A 406 -30.89 -5.30 -0.16
N ARG A 407 -31.58 -5.94 -1.11
CA ARG A 407 -31.65 -5.50 -2.50
C ARG A 407 -33.10 -5.37 -2.94
N PRO A 408 -33.76 -4.24 -2.70
CA PRO A 408 -35.11 -3.97 -3.24
C PRO A 408 -35.02 -3.86 -4.76
N PHE A 409 -36.11 -4.29 -5.42
CA PHE A 409 -36.27 -4.14 -6.85
C PHE A 409 -37.72 -3.78 -7.23
N PHE A 410 -37.86 -3.02 -8.30
CA PHE A 410 -39.14 -2.63 -8.87
C PHE A 410 -39.20 -3.06 -10.35
N ARG A 411 -40.17 -3.91 -10.70
CA ARG A 411 -40.36 -4.38 -12.08
C ARG A 411 -41.07 -3.31 -12.89
N LEU A 412 -40.37 -2.78 -13.89
CA LEU A 412 -40.90 -1.86 -14.89
C LEU A 412 -41.72 -2.60 -15.95
N ALA A 413 -41.28 -3.81 -16.30
CA ALA A 413 -41.92 -4.70 -17.27
C ALA A 413 -41.67 -6.16 -16.88
N ARG A 414 -42.21 -7.12 -17.65
CA ARG A 414 -42.01 -8.57 -17.40
C ARG A 414 -40.53 -8.98 -17.34
N THR A 415 -39.67 -8.29 -18.07
CA THR A 415 -38.27 -8.61 -18.23
C THR A 415 -37.31 -7.55 -17.67
N PHE A 416 -37.81 -6.36 -17.31
CA PHE A 416 -36.96 -5.26 -16.81
C PHE A 416 -37.28 -4.90 -15.36
N ALA A 417 -36.23 -4.65 -14.55
CA ALA A 417 -36.38 -4.13 -13.21
C ALA A 417 -35.33 -3.07 -12.89
N LEU A 418 -35.73 -2.07 -12.10
CA LEU A 418 -34.82 -1.21 -11.36
C LEU A 418 -34.43 -1.94 -10.07
N ILE A 419 -33.18 -1.78 -9.68
CA ILE A 419 -32.63 -2.37 -8.45
C ILE A 419 -31.91 -1.32 -7.64
N GLY A 420 -31.98 -1.48 -6.33
CA GLY A 420 -31.10 -0.80 -5.38
C GLY A 420 -30.46 -1.83 -4.47
N SER A 421 -29.38 -1.48 -3.78
CA SER A 421 -28.88 -2.31 -2.69
C SER A 421 -28.25 -1.49 -1.58
N VAL A 422 -28.32 -2.04 -0.38
CA VAL A 422 -27.46 -1.68 0.74
C VAL A 422 -26.82 -2.98 1.21
N GLU A 423 -25.50 -2.97 1.26
CA GLU A 423 -24.69 -4.11 1.66
C GLU A 423 -23.74 -3.71 2.78
N ARG A 424 -23.73 -4.48 3.86
CA ARG A 424 -22.74 -4.38 4.93
C ARG A 424 -21.78 -5.53 4.81
N TRP A 425 -20.51 -5.19 4.78
CA TRP A 425 -19.38 -6.12 4.77
C TRP A 425 -18.53 -5.88 6.02
N SER A 426 -18.07 -6.94 6.66
CA SER A 426 -17.14 -6.86 7.79
C SER A 426 -16.12 -7.99 7.73
N ARG A 427 -14.90 -7.69 8.09
CA ARG A 427 -13.78 -8.61 8.21
C ARG A 427 -13.22 -8.51 9.62
N GLY A 428 -12.93 -9.66 10.23
CA GLY A 428 -12.24 -9.73 11.53
C GLY A 428 -10.76 -9.33 11.43
N GLN A 429 -10.11 -9.25 12.58
CA GLN A 429 -8.68 -8.99 12.67
C GLN A 429 -7.88 -10.20 12.15
N ASP A 430 -6.76 -9.92 11.48
CA ASP A 430 -5.81 -10.95 11.05
C ASP A 430 -5.01 -11.48 12.24
N GLU A 431 -4.54 -12.73 12.13
CA GLU A 431 -3.50 -13.30 13.00
C GLU A 431 -2.24 -13.49 12.16
N VAL A 432 -1.09 -12.99 12.66
CA VAL A 432 0.17 -13.06 11.94
C VAL A 432 1.27 -13.60 12.83
N GLU A 433 2.00 -14.59 12.33
CA GLU A 433 3.14 -15.20 12.99
C GLU A 433 4.29 -15.41 12.00
N TYR A 434 5.52 -15.56 12.47
CA TYR A 434 6.60 -16.01 11.59
C TYR A 434 6.32 -17.44 11.12
N ARG A 435 6.56 -17.75 9.84
CA ARG A 435 6.42 -19.12 9.32
C ARG A 435 7.25 -20.13 10.12
N GLY A 436 8.41 -19.71 10.61
CA GLY A 436 9.27 -20.55 11.43
C GLY A 436 10.44 -19.78 12.04
N PRO A 437 11.22 -20.42 12.92
CA PRO A 437 12.33 -19.77 13.63
C PRO A 437 13.41 -19.16 12.71
N ALA A 438 13.57 -19.69 11.50
CA ALA A 438 14.54 -19.20 10.53
C ALA A 438 14.11 -17.87 9.88
N ASP A 439 12.82 -17.57 9.89
CA ASP A 439 12.24 -16.36 9.34
C ASP A 439 12.09 -15.27 10.41
N ALA A 440 12.30 -15.60 11.68
CA ALA A 440 12.11 -14.69 12.81
C ALA A 440 13.18 -13.58 12.84
N ILE A 441 12.74 -12.34 12.95
CA ILE A 441 13.62 -11.17 13.11
C ILE A 441 13.77 -10.91 14.63
N PRO A 442 15.00 -10.94 15.17
CA PRO A 442 15.19 -10.76 16.61
C PRO A 442 14.64 -9.43 17.13
N GLY A 443 13.78 -9.49 18.15
CA GLY A 443 13.21 -8.31 18.79
C GLY A 443 12.04 -7.68 18.04
N VAL A 444 11.57 -8.27 16.95
CA VAL A 444 10.43 -7.77 16.17
C VAL A 444 9.26 -8.74 16.31
N ASP A 445 8.08 -8.23 16.65
CA ASP A 445 6.83 -8.99 16.77
C ASP A 445 6.06 -8.94 15.44
N PRO A 446 5.82 -10.07 14.76
CA PRO A 446 5.04 -10.09 13.51
C PRO A 446 3.57 -9.69 13.72
N GLY A 447 3.06 -9.76 14.96
CA GLY A 447 1.71 -9.33 15.31
C GLY A 447 1.43 -7.84 15.00
N VAL A 448 2.46 -7.01 14.79
CA VAL A 448 2.29 -5.62 14.33
C VAL A 448 1.59 -5.51 12.97
N LEU A 449 1.69 -6.55 12.13
CA LEU A 449 1.01 -6.62 10.84
C LEU A 449 -0.51 -6.91 10.95
N ALA A 450 -0.98 -7.32 12.12
CA ALA A 450 -2.40 -7.52 12.40
C ALA A 450 -3.10 -6.24 12.89
N LEU A 451 -2.33 -5.19 13.20
CA LEU A 451 -2.89 -3.90 13.61
C LEU A 451 -3.72 -3.31 12.46
N ASP A 452 -4.87 -2.75 12.78
CA ASP A 452 -5.79 -2.07 11.86
C ASP A 452 -6.30 -2.94 10.69
N THR A 453 -6.27 -4.29 10.80
CA THR A 453 -6.78 -5.21 9.78
C THR A 453 -8.27 -5.52 9.94
N GLU A 454 -8.86 -5.32 11.13
CA GLU A 454 -10.31 -5.39 11.31
C GLU A 454 -10.97 -4.22 10.59
N THR A 455 -11.89 -4.52 9.67
CA THR A 455 -12.52 -3.50 8.84
C THR A 455 -13.99 -3.81 8.58
N SER A 456 -14.76 -2.76 8.33
CA SER A 456 -16.12 -2.92 7.84
C SER A 456 -16.53 -1.77 6.93
N SER A 457 -17.42 -2.05 5.98
CA SER A 457 -17.92 -1.03 5.06
C SER A 457 -19.41 -1.22 4.75
N THR A 458 -20.03 -0.11 4.35
CA THR A 458 -21.39 -0.11 3.77
C THR A 458 -21.29 0.36 2.33
N VAL A 459 -21.83 -0.47 1.43
CA VAL A 459 -21.88 -0.20 0.00
C VAL A 459 -23.32 0.04 -0.40
N MET A 460 -23.57 1.09 -1.18
CA MET A 460 -24.86 1.33 -1.81
C MET A 460 -24.75 1.15 -3.31
N SER A 461 -25.82 0.62 -3.93
CA SER A 461 -25.87 0.52 -5.38
C SER A 461 -27.25 0.84 -5.95
N VAL A 462 -27.23 1.21 -7.24
CA VAL A 462 -28.41 1.40 -8.07
C VAL A 462 -28.15 0.82 -9.46
N GLY A 463 -29.17 0.24 -10.09
CA GLY A 463 -28.99 -0.37 -11.40
C GLY A 463 -30.28 -0.77 -12.09
N ILE A 464 -30.10 -1.38 -13.24
CA ILE A 464 -31.18 -1.92 -14.07
C ILE A 464 -30.82 -3.35 -14.49
N THR A 465 -31.83 -4.22 -14.54
CA THR A 465 -31.67 -5.59 -14.99
C THR A 465 -32.71 -5.97 -16.05
N TYR A 466 -32.25 -6.82 -16.96
CA TYR A 466 -33.10 -7.57 -17.88
C TYR A 466 -33.01 -9.06 -17.55
N SER A 467 -34.13 -9.77 -17.46
CA SER A 467 -34.14 -11.21 -17.18
C SER A 467 -35.23 -11.93 -17.95
N ASN A 468 -34.87 -12.88 -18.78
CA ASN A 468 -35.80 -13.70 -19.59
C ASN A 468 -35.38 -15.19 -19.67
N PRO A 469 -35.12 -15.88 -18.54
CA PRO A 469 -34.80 -17.31 -18.57
C PRO A 469 -35.96 -18.17 -19.03
N GLY A 470 -37.21 -17.65 -19.00
CA GLY A 470 -38.39 -18.32 -19.49
C GLY A 470 -38.42 -18.62 -20.99
N ALA A 471 -37.57 -17.94 -21.78
CA ALA A 471 -37.40 -18.18 -23.21
C ALA A 471 -36.87 -19.59 -23.52
N LEU A 472 -36.25 -20.30 -22.58
CA LEU A 472 -35.80 -21.69 -22.69
C LEU A 472 -36.95 -22.71 -22.72
N ARG A 473 -38.16 -22.32 -22.29
CA ARG A 473 -39.29 -23.27 -22.26
C ARG A 473 -39.91 -23.46 -23.63
N PRO A 474 -40.48 -24.63 -23.93
CA PRO A 474 -41.27 -24.81 -25.14
C PRO A 474 -42.33 -23.71 -25.29
N GLY A 475 -42.31 -23.01 -26.42
CA GLY A 475 -43.21 -21.85 -26.66
C GLY A 475 -42.72 -20.52 -26.05
N GLY A 476 -41.57 -20.48 -25.39
CA GLY A 476 -40.94 -19.26 -24.91
C GLY A 476 -40.52 -18.34 -26.05
N THR A 477 -40.63 -17.03 -25.86
CA THR A 477 -40.25 -16.03 -26.86
C THR A 477 -39.05 -15.19 -26.40
N GLY A 478 -38.20 -14.82 -27.35
CA GLY A 478 -37.01 -14.01 -27.10
C GLY A 478 -35.74 -14.83 -26.80
N LEU A 479 -34.70 -14.16 -26.39
CA LEU A 479 -33.43 -14.79 -26.00
C LEU A 479 -33.44 -15.20 -24.53
N PRO A 480 -32.98 -16.41 -24.18
CA PRO A 480 -32.83 -16.86 -22.80
C PRO A 480 -31.58 -16.21 -22.16
N VAL A 481 -31.72 -14.98 -21.72
CA VAL A 481 -30.62 -14.17 -21.23
C VAL A 481 -31.01 -13.39 -19.98
N ASP A 482 -30.06 -13.26 -19.06
CA ASP A 482 -30.07 -12.23 -18.02
C ASP A 482 -28.94 -11.26 -18.29
N ALA A 483 -29.22 -9.97 -18.13
CA ALA A 483 -28.23 -8.90 -18.23
C ALA A 483 -28.48 -7.87 -17.12
N GLY A 484 -27.44 -7.21 -16.66
CA GLY A 484 -27.55 -6.19 -15.63
C GLY A 484 -26.45 -5.15 -15.75
N TRP A 485 -26.78 -3.95 -15.27
CA TRP A 485 -25.84 -2.88 -15.08
C TRP A 485 -26.09 -2.24 -13.72
N THR A 486 -25.02 -1.99 -12.95
CA THR A 486 -25.10 -1.34 -11.63
C THR A 486 -23.96 -0.34 -11.46
N TYR A 487 -24.26 0.73 -10.74
CA TYR A 487 -23.28 1.62 -10.14
C TYR A 487 -23.29 1.39 -8.63
N GLU A 488 -22.12 1.25 -8.04
CA GLU A 488 -21.92 0.95 -6.62
C GLU A 488 -20.92 1.94 -6.03
N ARG A 489 -21.08 2.31 -4.77
CA ARG A 489 -20.17 3.15 -4.03
C ARG A 489 -20.07 2.70 -2.57
N VAL A 490 -18.86 2.74 -2.00
CA VAL A 490 -18.63 2.68 -0.55
C VAL A 490 -19.07 4.00 0.05
N VAL A 491 -20.07 4.00 0.92
CA VAL A 491 -20.65 5.22 1.51
C VAL A 491 -20.19 5.46 2.94
N SER A 492 -19.72 4.43 3.62
CA SER A 492 -19.08 4.52 4.93
C SER A 492 -18.22 3.31 5.20
N ALA A 493 -17.20 3.49 5.99
CA ALA A 493 -16.36 2.41 6.49
C ALA A 493 -15.89 2.70 7.91
N SER A 494 -15.42 1.70 8.63
CA SER A 494 -14.85 1.81 9.98
C SER A 494 -13.81 0.72 10.21
N GLY A 495 -12.88 1.01 11.12
CA GLY A 495 -11.68 0.20 11.33
C GLY A 495 -10.72 0.32 10.16
N GLY A 496 -9.44 0.07 10.35
CA GLY A 496 -8.40 0.02 9.34
C GLY A 496 -8.50 1.00 8.18
N ILE A 497 -8.07 0.56 6.99
CA ILE A 497 -8.15 1.36 5.76
C ILE A 497 -9.05 0.65 4.76
N VAL A 498 -10.07 1.35 4.27
CA VAL A 498 -11.04 0.86 3.28
C VAL A 498 -11.11 1.84 2.11
N PRO A 499 -10.74 1.44 0.88
CA PRO A 499 -10.85 2.31 -0.29
C PRO A 499 -12.27 2.84 -0.53
N ASP A 500 -12.40 4.15 -0.85
CA ASP A 500 -13.67 4.77 -1.28
C ASP A 500 -13.93 4.43 -2.75
N ILE A 501 -14.33 3.20 -3.00
CA ILE A 501 -14.48 2.67 -4.36
C ILE A 501 -15.76 3.17 -5.01
N HIS A 502 -15.60 3.70 -6.21
CA HIS A 502 -16.65 3.85 -7.21
C HIS A 502 -16.57 2.68 -8.19
N ARG A 503 -17.67 1.94 -8.32
CA ARG A 503 -17.69 0.73 -9.15
C ARG A 503 -18.83 0.76 -10.14
N ILE A 504 -18.51 0.41 -11.39
CA ILE A 504 -19.50 0.11 -12.43
C ILE A 504 -19.43 -1.39 -12.70
N ARG A 505 -20.57 -2.06 -12.75
CA ARG A 505 -20.66 -3.46 -13.16
C ARG A 505 -21.60 -3.65 -14.31
N ALA A 506 -21.24 -4.61 -15.19
CA ALA A 506 -22.11 -5.17 -16.20
C ALA A 506 -22.09 -6.69 -16.10
N SER A 507 -23.24 -7.34 -16.22
CA SER A 507 -23.34 -8.80 -16.19
C SER A 507 -24.15 -9.29 -17.37
N LEU A 508 -23.76 -10.45 -17.91
CA LEU A 508 -24.45 -11.16 -18.97
C LEU A 508 -24.45 -12.66 -18.67
N ARG A 509 -25.62 -13.29 -18.75
CA ARG A 509 -25.80 -14.73 -18.60
C ARG A 509 -26.63 -15.27 -19.75
N LEU A 510 -26.09 -16.25 -20.43
CA LEU A 510 -26.72 -16.93 -21.55
C LEU A 510 -27.04 -18.37 -21.14
N TYR A 511 -28.24 -18.83 -21.45
CA TYR A 511 -28.71 -20.17 -21.09
C TYR A 511 -28.87 -21.05 -22.33
N PHE A 512 -28.38 -22.28 -22.27
CA PHE A 512 -28.41 -23.27 -23.33
C PHE A 512 -28.97 -24.59 -22.78
N GLY A 513 -30.02 -25.12 -23.39
CA GLY A 513 -30.49 -26.47 -23.11
C GLY A 513 -29.59 -27.50 -23.77
N LEU A 514 -29.16 -28.51 -23.05
CA LEU A 514 -28.35 -29.62 -23.57
C LEU A 514 -29.18 -30.84 -23.91
N TRP A 515 -30.21 -31.12 -23.10
CA TRP A 515 -31.18 -32.21 -23.27
C TRP A 515 -32.55 -31.87 -22.75
#